data_b60710ec56e26c4bf9751dcf6577caa4
#
_entry.id   b60710ec56e26c4bf9751dcf6577caa4
#
_cell.length_a   1.000
_cell.length_b   1.000
_cell.length_c   1.000
_cell.angle_alpha   90.00
_cell.angle_beta   90.00
_cell.angle_gamma   90.00
#
_symmetry.space_group_name_H-M   'P 1'
#
loop_
_entity.id
_entity.type
_entity.pdbx_description
1 polymer ?
#
loop_
_entity_poly.entity_id
_entity_poly.type
_entity_poly.pdbx_seq_one_letter_code
_entity_poly.pdbx_strand_id
1 'polypeptide(L)'
;MKRLVMLFLAVLLAVSAVLTSALLLSGTQEQVTHGETVLAGDPTAADGLKLSLCYYGSREHPRWVTEYSFGNPDSSETDFCFRTVIPVRSYPDTEYRGVVLNTFGDYFNADHLSDILRLETQSGSDKVFPGLLGAYQQLYNETPEGELTNTYLRIRDYCQYYPLAGRMEFDSGGYHWNVYSSASHYALGTESARAFNEYFRIPVLEDDWIQVVVDKRKSGSTMESVDVSNSRKGSDVFRTSSVGVCFEGTAYFTFSALTEQGNLVDTSLIPGGYGLYGYQYTEQGGRDANSLTTLCSLDPSYAPYDMTVDKENRNLLYFSVKDGNRYLTVISLDTMEILQTVRILENLKDGWQFHKLLDNSLVAVSESAGVSVWEKDGRGLFQYRLTAAMGGEEKAAYLYDGAYAFDGQRLAVVQRKEEQTETGYKQFCGFRVSVYTGEGHVYWGEYISSLETLTEWPHSYCSLEQINVSWE
;
A
#
# COMPACT_ATOMS: atom_id res chain seq x y z
N MET A 1 39.54 -42.45 -33.00
CA MET A 1 38.94 -41.16 -33.47
C MET A 1 37.83 -40.61 -32.57
N LYS A 2 36.71 -41.29 -32.32
CA LYS A 2 35.59 -40.77 -31.52
C LYS A 2 36.00 -40.29 -30.11
N ARG A 3 36.82 -41.04 -29.36
CA ARG A 3 37.31 -40.66 -28.02
C ARG A 3 38.19 -39.40 -28.03
N LEU A 4 39.00 -39.22 -29.07
CA LEU A 4 39.88 -38.05 -29.22
C LEU A 4 39.08 -36.80 -29.53
N VAL A 5 38.04 -36.93 -30.36
CA VAL A 5 37.11 -35.82 -30.67
C VAL A 5 36.29 -35.41 -29.42
N MET A 6 35.83 -36.39 -28.63
CA MET A 6 35.11 -36.12 -27.38
C MET A 6 36.02 -35.42 -26.34
N LEU A 7 37.28 -35.84 -26.24
CA LEU A 7 38.24 -35.19 -25.35
C LEU A 7 38.52 -33.75 -25.78
N PHE A 8 38.71 -33.54 -27.09
CA PHE A 8 38.93 -32.22 -27.65
C PHE A 8 37.74 -31.29 -27.41
N LEU A 9 36.50 -31.75 -27.60
CA LEU A 9 35.28 -31.01 -27.31
C LEU A 9 35.14 -30.66 -25.82
N ALA A 10 35.49 -31.62 -24.95
CA ALA A 10 35.44 -31.39 -23.50
C ALA A 10 36.45 -30.32 -23.05
N VAL A 11 37.70 -30.39 -23.62
CA VAL A 11 38.72 -29.35 -23.35
C VAL A 11 38.28 -27.99 -23.89
N LEU A 12 37.73 -27.97 -25.09
CA LEU A 12 37.26 -26.71 -25.71
C LEU A 12 36.11 -26.07 -24.91
N LEU A 13 35.18 -26.87 -24.42
CA LEU A 13 34.11 -26.43 -23.50
C LEU A 13 34.66 -25.91 -22.16
N ALA A 14 35.63 -26.62 -21.58
CA ALA A 14 36.26 -26.21 -20.34
C ALA A 14 37.02 -24.88 -20.50
N VAL A 15 37.80 -24.74 -21.60
CA VAL A 15 38.53 -23.51 -21.91
C VAL A 15 37.56 -22.36 -22.18
N SER A 16 36.49 -22.61 -22.94
CA SER A 16 35.44 -21.59 -23.16
C SER A 16 34.79 -21.16 -21.86
N ALA A 17 34.43 -22.09 -20.97
CA ALA A 17 33.84 -21.78 -19.67
C ALA A 17 34.80 -20.95 -18.80
N VAL A 18 36.10 -21.31 -18.76
CA VAL A 18 37.12 -20.55 -18.01
C VAL A 18 37.32 -19.15 -18.60
N LEU A 19 37.41 -19.04 -19.93
CA LEU A 19 37.58 -17.75 -20.61
C LEU A 19 36.34 -16.84 -20.40
N THR A 20 35.16 -17.43 -20.53
CA THR A 20 33.90 -16.70 -20.29
C THR A 20 33.82 -16.24 -18.82
N SER A 21 34.17 -17.13 -17.89
CA SER A 21 34.20 -16.75 -16.45
C SER A 21 35.26 -15.69 -16.16
N ALA A 22 36.46 -15.78 -16.78
CA ALA A 22 37.50 -14.78 -16.59
C ALA A 22 37.15 -13.43 -17.22
N LEU A 23 36.50 -13.42 -18.38
CA LEU A 23 35.97 -12.17 -19.01
C LEU A 23 34.83 -11.56 -18.20
N LEU A 24 33.94 -12.40 -17.65
CA LEU A 24 32.87 -11.95 -16.77
C LEU A 24 33.38 -11.35 -15.45
N LEU A 25 34.44 -11.94 -14.90
CA LEU A 25 35.05 -11.51 -13.64
C LEU A 25 35.98 -10.30 -13.82
N SER A 26 36.67 -10.13 -14.94
CA SER A 26 37.65 -9.08 -15.16
C SER A 26 37.04 -7.69 -15.31
N GLY A 27 35.79 -7.59 -15.72
CA GLY A 27 35.06 -6.30 -15.84
C GLY A 27 34.17 -5.95 -14.65
N THR A 28 34.10 -6.80 -13.63
CA THR A 28 33.09 -6.68 -12.55
C THR A 28 33.69 -6.44 -11.17
N GLN A 29 35.03 -6.46 -11.02
CA GLN A 29 35.71 -6.24 -9.74
C GLN A 29 35.96 -4.75 -9.43
N GLU A 30 35.40 -3.83 -10.21
CA GLU A 30 35.58 -2.42 -9.94
C GLU A 30 34.73 -1.99 -8.72
N GLN A 31 35.33 -1.20 -7.86
CA GLN A 31 34.65 -0.52 -6.77
C GLN A 31 33.60 0.41 -7.37
N VAL A 32 32.37 0.32 -6.91
CA VAL A 32 31.31 1.27 -7.29
C VAL A 32 31.58 2.58 -6.56
N THR A 33 31.88 3.61 -7.32
CA THR A 33 32.06 4.97 -6.80
C THR A 33 30.81 5.80 -7.09
N HIS A 34 30.63 6.87 -6.32
CA HIS A 34 29.50 7.75 -6.47
C HIS A 34 29.99 9.19 -6.66
N GLY A 35 29.59 9.80 -7.77
CA GLY A 35 29.78 11.23 -8.01
C GLY A 35 28.73 12.02 -7.24
N GLU A 36 29.17 12.94 -6.36
CA GLU A 36 28.28 13.79 -5.58
C GLU A 36 27.97 15.11 -6.30
N THR A 37 26.71 15.53 -6.20
CA THR A 37 26.27 16.88 -6.56
C THR A 37 25.44 17.44 -5.40
N VAL A 38 25.96 18.46 -4.71
CA VAL A 38 25.21 19.17 -3.67
C VAL A 38 24.15 20.04 -4.35
N LEU A 39 22.88 19.75 -4.07
CA LEU A 39 21.76 20.51 -4.60
C LEU A 39 21.37 21.67 -3.68
N ALA A 40 21.44 21.46 -2.35
CA ALA A 40 21.20 22.50 -1.36
C ALA A 40 21.78 22.11 0.01
N GLY A 41 22.10 23.11 0.84
CA GLY A 41 22.50 22.93 2.25
C GLY A 41 23.95 22.51 2.44
N ASP A 42 24.25 21.97 3.63
CA ASP A 42 25.59 21.59 4.07
C ASP A 42 25.75 20.06 4.04
N PRO A 43 26.65 19.49 3.21
CA PRO A 43 26.87 18.05 3.14
C PRO A 43 27.32 17.43 4.48
N THR A 44 27.96 18.21 5.39
CA THR A 44 28.35 17.71 6.71
C THR A 44 27.14 17.31 7.59
N ALA A 45 25.95 17.76 7.25
CA ALA A 45 24.73 17.32 7.93
C ALA A 45 24.44 15.81 7.74
N ALA A 46 25.01 15.19 6.70
CA ALA A 46 24.92 13.76 6.44
C ALA A 46 26.08 12.95 7.09
N ASP A 47 27.06 13.58 7.72
CA ASP A 47 28.18 12.87 8.36
C ASP A 47 27.68 11.84 9.37
N GLY A 48 28.20 10.60 9.27
CA GLY A 48 27.78 9.45 10.06
C GLY A 48 26.60 8.67 9.48
N LEU A 49 26.02 9.11 8.35
CA LEU A 49 25.02 8.32 7.64
C LEU A 49 25.71 7.16 6.89
N LYS A 50 25.18 5.95 7.05
CA LYS A 50 25.62 4.74 6.36
C LYS A 50 24.55 4.20 5.46
N LEU A 51 24.95 3.86 4.24
CA LEU A 51 24.07 3.24 3.25
C LEU A 51 24.62 1.87 2.86
N SER A 52 23.73 0.88 2.75
CA SER A 52 24.00 -0.36 2.02
C SER A 52 23.15 -0.35 0.75
N LEU A 53 23.83 -0.22 -0.38
CA LEU A 53 23.24 -0.02 -1.70
C LEU A 53 23.38 -1.29 -2.52
N CYS A 54 22.27 -1.86 -3.00
CA CYS A 54 22.28 -3.06 -3.80
C CYS A 54 21.87 -2.76 -5.24
N TYR A 55 22.80 -2.89 -6.15
CA TYR A 55 22.60 -2.76 -7.60
C TYR A 55 22.47 -4.14 -8.24
N TYR A 56 21.49 -4.27 -9.14
CA TYR A 56 21.28 -5.45 -9.93
C TYR A 56 21.50 -5.14 -11.40
N GLY A 57 22.25 -5.99 -12.07
CA GLY A 57 22.37 -5.96 -13.52
C GLY A 57 21.25 -6.71 -14.22
N SER A 58 21.40 -6.86 -15.52
CA SER A 58 20.42 -7.50 -16.39
C SER A 58 19.97 -8.87 -15.84
N ARG A 59 18.67 -9.06 -15.69
CA ARG A 59 18.01 -10.26 -15.18
C ARG A 59 18.43 -10.66 -13.75
N GLU A 60 18.83 -9.68 -12.92
CA GLU A 60 19.22 -9.89 -11.52
C GLU A 60 20.45 -10.82 -11.32
N HIS A 61 21.18 -11.17 -12.36
CA HIS A 61 22.34 -12.07 -12.26
C HIS A 61 23.57 -11.40 -11.66
N PRO A 62 24.13 -10.30 -12.22
CA PRO A 62 25.20 -9.57 -11.55
C PRO A 62 24.61 -8.67 -10.44
N ARG A 63 25.28 -8.68 -9.31
CA ARG A 63 24.88 -7.90 -8.13
C ARG A 63 26.10 -7.24 -7.50
N TRP A 64 25.99 -5.94 -7.23
CA TRP A 64 26.97 -5.15 -6.47
C TRP A 64 26.31 -4.69 -5.17
N VAL A 65 26.95 -4.96 -4.05
CA VAL A 65 26.54 -4.45 -2.76
C VAL A 65 27.61 -3.47 -2.30
N THR A 66 27.27 -2.20 -2.19
CA THR A 66 28.20 -1.15 -1.82
C THR A 66 27.81 -0.59 -0.46
N GLU A 67 28.74 -0.68 0.49
CA GLU A 67 28.66 0.04 1.75
C GLU A 67 29.26 1.44 1.52
N TYR A 68 28.46 2.46 1.79
CA TYR A 68 28.85 3.87 1.60
C TYR A 68 28.66 4.63 2.90
N SER A 69 29.70 5.36 3.35
CA SER A 69 29.67 6.14 4.58
C SER A 69 29.89 7.62 4.30
N PHE A 70 28.96 8.45 4.73
CA PHE A 70 29.06 9.90 4.63
C PHE A 70 30.10 10.41 5.64
N GLY A 71 30.87 11.42 5.24
CA GLY A 71 32.01 11.93 6.00
C GLY A 71 33.29 11.10 5.83
N ASN A 72 33.21 9.88 5.31
CA ASN A 72 34.38 9.04 5.00
C ASN A 72 34.17 8.23 3.70
N PRO A 73 34.02 8.87 2.53
CA PRO A 73 33.73 8.18 1.27
C PRO A 73 34.85 7.21 0.82
N ASP A 74 36.07 7.39 1.27
CA ASP A 74 37.19 6.51 0.97
C ASP A 74 37.09 5.13 1.66
N SER A 75 36.19 4.99 2.64
CA SER A 75 35.89 3.72 3.30
C SER A 75 34.85 2.88 2.57
N SER A 76 34.36 3.30 1.41
CA SER A 76 33.37 2.57 0.64
C SER A 76 33.94 1.25 0.14
N GLU A 77 33.22 0.17 0.40
CA GLU A 77 33.54 -1.18 -0.06
C GLU A 77 32.45 -1.73 -0.95
N THR A 78 32.82 -2.42 -2.02
CA THR A 78 31.87 -3.05 -2.93
C THR A 78 32.13 -4.53 -3.01
N ASP A 79 31.13 -5.32 -2.65
CA ASP A 79 31.10 -6.75 -2.91
C ASP A 79 30.36 -7.03 -4.22
N PHE A 80 31.01 -7.81 -5.08
CA PHE A 80 30.38 -8.30 -6.30
C PHE A 80 30.05 -9.78 -6.20
N CYS A 81 28.84 -10.17 -6.58
CA CYS A 81 28.49 -11.56 -6.78
C CYS A 81 27.70 -11.78 -8.06
N PHE A 82 27.93 -12.90 -8.71
CA PHE A 82 27.16 -13.33 -9.86
C PHE A 82 26.23 -14.47 -9.44
N ARG A 83 24.93 -14.25 -9.54
CA ARG A 83 23.94 -15.30 -9.22
C ARG A 83 23.70 -16.18 -10.42
N THR A 84 23.98 -17.47 -10.28
CA THR A 84 23.73 -18.50 -11.32
C THR A 84 22.27 -18.98 -11.30
N VAL A 85 21.55 -18.73 -10.22
CA VAL A 85 20.16 -19.13 -10.05
C VAL A 85 19.36 -17.89 -9.72
N ILE A 86 18.36 -17.60 -10.55
CA ILE A 86 17.35 -16.56 -10.22
C ILE A 86 16.63 -17.07 -8.97
N PRO A 87 16.68 -16.35 -7.85
CA PRO A 87 15.88 -16.73 -6.71
C PRO A 87 14.41 -16.74 -7.16
N VAL A 88 13.79 -17.91 -7.08
CA VAL A 88 12.33 -17.96 -7.21
C VAL A 88 11.83 -17.06 -6.08
N ARG A 89 11.18 -15.94 -6.42
CA ARG A 89 10.50 -15.14 -5.42
C ARG A 89 9.48 -16.07 -4.76
N SER A 90 9.84 -16.61 -3.60
CA SER A 90 8.83 -17.18 -2.72
C SER A 90 8.00 -16.00 -2.27
N TYR A 91 6.82 -15.86 -2.85
CA TYR A 91 5.83 -14.96 -2.27
C TYR A 91 5.62 -15.45 -0.84
N PRO A 92 5.70 -14.57 0.16
CA PRO A 92 5.35 -14.97 1.51
C PRO A 92 3.96 -15.58 1.48
N ASP A 93 3.74 -16.58 2.33
CA ASP A 93 2.41 -17.14 2.54
C ASP A 93 1.43 -16.00 2.69
N THR A 94 0.26 -16.14 2.05
CA THR A 94 -0.76 -15.11 1.97
C THR A 94 -1.12 -14.66 3.38
N GLU A 95 -0.62 -13.51 3.82
CA GLU A 95 -1.00 -12.94 5.11
C GLU A 95 -2.28 -12.12 4.94
N TYR A 96 -3.23 -12.31 5.85
CA TYR A 96 -4.43 -11.49 5.91
C TYR A 96 -4.07 -10.10 6.43
N ARG A 97 -4.41 -9.06 5.67
CA ARG A 97 -4.18 -7.67 6.08
C ARG A 97 -5.27 -7.12 6.98
N GLY A 98 -6.51 -7.50 6.74
CA GLY A 98 -7.63 -6.98 7.51
C GLY A 98 -8.99 -7.31 6.90
N VAL A 99 -10.03 -6.76 7.50
CA VAL A 99 -11.40 -6.78 6.97
C VAL A 99 -11.70 -5.44 6.34
N VAL A 100 -12.11 -5.46 5.09
CA VAL A 100 -12.62 -4.29 4.37
C VAL A 100 -14.13 -4.37 4.34
N LEU A 101 -14.79 -3.29 4.80
CA LEU A 101 -16.23 -3.09 4.65
C LEU A 101 -16.48 -2.09 3.54
N ASN A 102 -17.27 -2.50 2.57
CA ASN A 102 -17.70 -1.61 1.50
C ASN A 102 -19.21 -1.46 1.54
N THR A 103 -19.70 -0.25 1.33
CA THR A 103 -21.07 -0.04 0.92
C THR A 103 -21.22 -0.47 -0.54
N PHE A 104 -22.41 -0.70 -0.92
CA PHE A 104 -22.89 -1.34 -2.13
C PHE A 104 -22.26 -0.92 -3.47
N GLY A 105 -21.80 0.34 -3.63
CA GLY A 105 -21.30 0.87 -4.90
C GLY A 105 -20.03 0.21 -5.46
N ASP A 106 -19.16 -0.28 -4.58
CA ASP A 106 -17.86 -0.86 -4.99
C ASP A 106 -17.92 -2.34 -5.39
N TYR A 107 -19.07 -3.00 -5.15
CA TYR A 107 -19.22 -4.44 -5.36
C TYR A 107 -19.80 -4.82 -6.72
N PHE A 108 -20.36 -3.89 -7.46
CA PHE A 108 -21.14 -4.16 -8.67
C PHE A 108 -20.58 -3.53 -9.96
N ASN A 109 -19.28 -3.35 -10.05
CA ASN A 109 -18.61 -3.29 -11.34
C ASN A 109 -18.48 -4.74 -11.86
N ALA A 110 -19.60 -5.29 -12.29
CA ALA A 110 -19.61 -6.57 -12.99
C ALA A 110 -19.60 -6.30 -14.48
N ASP A 111 -18.49 -6.63 -15.13
CA ASP A 111 -18.36 -6.53 -16.59
C ASP A 111 -19.36 -7.45 -17.34
N HIS A 112 -20.10 -8.30 -16.59
CA HIS A 112 -21.06 -9.24 -17.16
C HIS A 112 -22.25 -9.53 -16.24
N LEU A 113 -23.45 -9.66 -16.82
CA LEU A 113 -24.63 -10.18 -16.13
C LEU A 113 -24.37 -11.55 -15.49
N SER A 114 -23.54 -12.39 -16.14
CA SER A 114 -23.12 -13.69 -15.59
C SER A 114 -22.35 -13.56 -14.27
N ASP A 115 -21.65 -12.47 -14.04
CA ASP A 115 -20.93 -12.22 -12.80
C ASP A 115 -21.88 -11.73 -11.70
N ILE A 116 -22.87 -10.95 -12.02
CA ILE A 116 -23.97 -10.60 -11.09
C ILE A 116 -24.74 -11.87 -10.68
N LEU A 117 -25.12 -12.69 -11.62
CA LEU A 117 -25.80 -13.96 -11.37
C LEU A 117 -24.92 -14.96 -10.61
N ARG A 118 -23.62 -14.96 -10.85
CA ARG A 118 -22.65 -15.78 -10.13
C ARG A 118 -22.42 -15.29 -8.71
N LEU A 119 -22.41 -13.98 -8.47
CA LEU A 119 -22.39 -13.38 -7.13
C LEU A 119 -23.67 -13.74 -6.36
N GLU A 120 -24.84 -13.74 -7.01
CA GLU A 120 -26.10 -14.20 -6.43
C GLU A 120 -26.02 -15.66 -5.95
N THR A 121 -25.45 -16.54 -6.77
CA THR A 121 -25.41 -17.98 -6.46
C THR A 121 -24.28 -18.37 -5.51
N GLN A 122 -23.13 -17.71 -5.57
CA GLN A 122 -21.96 -18.08 -4.77
C GLN A 122 -21.87 -17.35 -3.44
N SER A 123 -22.29 -16.09 -3.35
CA SER A 123 -22.20 -15.28 -2.12
C SER A 123 -23.47 -15.31 -1.27
N GLY A 124 -24.58 -15.87 -1.78
CA GLY A 124 -25.89 -15.74 -1.15
C GLY A 124 -26.35 -14.29 -1.04
N SER A 125 -25.82 -13.41 -1.89
CA SER A 125 -26.13 -11.98 -1.94
C SER A 125 -27.60 -11.71 -2.20
N ASP A 126 -28.28 -12.59 -2.95
CA ASP A 126 -29.73 -12.62 -3.15
C ASP A 126 -30.51 -12.64 -1.81
N LYS A 127 -29.95 -13.28 -0.79
CA LYS A 127 -30.55 -13.36 0.56
C LYS A 127 -30.19 -12.19 1.45
N VAL A 128 -29.11 -11.49 1.13
CA VAL A 128 -28.63 -10.33 1.92
C VAL A 128 -29.16 -9.01 1.36
N PHE A 129 -29.32 -8.92 0.01
CA PHE A 129 -29.74 -7.68 -0.68
C PHE A 129 -30.83 -7.91 -1.74
N PRO A 130 -31.90 -8.63 -1.44
CA PRO A 130 -32.86 -9.07 -2.45
C PRO A 130 -33.54 -7.92 -3.21
N GLY A 131 -33.71 -6.76 -2.56
CA GLY A 131 -34.41 -5.60 -3.15
C GLY A 131 -33.63 -4.95 -4.29
N LEU A 132 -32.37 -4.60 -4.05
CA LEU A 132 -31.55 -3.89 -5.04
C LEU A 132 -31.16 -4.78 -6.21
N LEU A 133 -30.79 -6.03 -5.96
CA LEU A 133 -30.50 -7.01 -7.02
C LEU A 133 -31.70 -7.21 -7.92
N GLY A 134 -32.90 -7.34 -7.33
CA GLY A 134 -34.15 -7.44 -8.08
C GLY A 134 -34.39 -6.22 -8.98
N ALA A 135 -34.09 -5.01 -8.48
CA ALA A 135 -34.20 -3.80 -9.27
C ALA A 135 -33.19 -3.74 -10.43
N TYR A 136 -31.94 -4.18 -10.23
CA TYR A 136 -30.97 -4.27 -11.33
C TYR A 136 -31.35 -5.27 -12.37
N GLN A 137 -31.82 -6.45 -11.97
CA GLN A 137 -32.27 -7.49 -12.88
C GLN A 137 -33.49 -7.03 -13.68
N GLN A 138 -34.38 -6.31 -13.03
CA GLN A 138 -35.53 -5.70 -13.71
C GLN A 138 -35.06 -4.67 -14.75
N LEU A 139 -34.19 -3.74 -14.41
CA LEU A 139 -33.64 -2.73 -15.31
C LEU A 139 -32.89 -3.38 -16.49
N TYR A 140 -32.12 -4.43 -16.22
CA TYR A 140 -31.46 -5.16 -17.28
C TYR A 140 -32.48 -5.81 -18.24
N ASN A 141 -33.51 -6.47 -17.72
CA ASN A 141 -34.56 -7.12 -18.56
C ASN A 141 -35.36 -6.08 -19.36
N GLU A 142 -35.62 -4.91 -18.79
CA GLU A 142 -36.35 -3.81 -19.43
C GLU A 142 -35.54 -3.04 -20.47
N THR A 143 -34.20 -3.08 -20.39
CA THR A 143 -33.34 -2.43 -21.38
C THR A 143 -33.34 -3.21 -22.69
N PRO A 144 -33.71 -2.59 -23.82
CA PRO A 144 -33.70 -3.24 -25.12
C PRO A 144 -32.30 -3.63 -25.59
N GLU A 145 -32.20 -4.68 -26.39
CA GLU A 145 -30.97 -5.06 -27.06
C GLU A 145 -30.45 -3.93 -27.96
N GLY A 146 -29.15 -3.62 -27.84
CA GLY A 146 -28.51 -2.56 -28.58
C GLY A 146 -28.68 -1.16 -27.99
N GLU A 147 -29.31 -1.04 -26.83
CA GLU A 147 -29.54 0.25 -26.16
C GLU A 147 -28.75 0.41 -24.85
N LEU A 148 -28.64 1.65 -24.38
CA LEU A 148 -28.12 2.03 -23.09
C LEU A 148 -29.22 2.69 -22.28
N THR A 149 -29.48 2.16 -21.09
CA THR A 149 -30.39 2.76 -20.11
C THR A 149 -29.57 3.32 -18.94
N ASN A 150 -29.86 4.57 -18.57
CA ASN A 150 -29.25 5.23 -17.43
C ASN A 150 -30.38 5.72 -16.51
N THR A 151 -30.39 5.28 -15.27
CA THR A 151 -31.42 5.64 -14.30
C THR A 151 -30.84 5.83 -12.90
N TYR A 152 -31.63 6.42 -12.02
CA TYR A 152 -31.26 6.59 -10.61
C TYR A 152 -32.24 5.80 -9.75
N LEU A 153 -31.68 5.03 -8.80
CA LEU A 153 -32.45 4.34 -7.78
C LEU A 153 -32.19 4.97 -6.43
N ARG A 154 -33.25 5.22 -5.68
CA ARG A 154 -33.13 5.66 -4.29
C ARG A 154 -32.94 4.42 -3.42
N ILE A 155 -31.81 4.30 -2.72
CA ILE A 155 -31.44 3.10 -1.95
C ILE A 155 -32.52 2.77 -0.90
N ARG A 156 -33.06 3.79 -0.24
CA ARG A 156 -34.07 3.65 0.80
C ARG A 156 -35.37 2.96 0.32
N ASP A 157 -35.68 3.02 -0.96
CA ASP A 157 -36.89 2.37 -1.50
C ASP A 157 -36.74 0.84 -1.54
N TYR A 158 -35.51 0.33 -1.44
CA TYR A 158 -35.17 -1.07 -1.50
C TYR A 158 -34.60 -1.62 -0.21
N CYS A 159 -33.91 -0.79 0.59
CA CYS A 159 -33.22 -1.18 1.80
C CYS A 159 -33.50 -0.20 2.95
N GLN A 160 -33.82 -0.72 4.13
CA GLN A 160 -33.96 0.09 5.35
C GLN A 160 -32.59 0.50 5.91
N TYR A 161 -31.61 -0.39 5.80
CA TYR A 161 -30.22 -0.20 6.22
C TYR A 161 -29.32 -0.34 5.02
N TYR A 162 -28.13 0.33 5.08
CA TYR A 162 -27.13 0.17 4.04
C TYR A 162 -26.68 -1.28 3.96
N PRO A 163 -26.76 -1.88 2.76
CA PRO A 163 -26.15 -3.17 2.54
C PRO A 163 -24.63 -3.04 2.59
N LEU A 164 -24.01 -3.80 3.50
CA LEU A 164 -22.58 -3.83 3.67
C LEU A 164 -22.02 -5.17 3.19
N ALA A 165 -20.94 -5.08 2.43
CA ALA A 165 -20.19 -6.25 2.03
C ALA A 165 -18.82 -6.23 2.72
N GLY A 166 -18.49 -7.33 3.39
CA GLY A 166 -17.21 -7.54 4.04
C GLY A 166 -16.33 -8.49 3.23
N ARG A 167 -15.04 -8.20 3.16
CA ARG A 167 -14.03 -9.10 2.60
C ARG A 167 -12.79 -9.11 3.47
N MET A 168 -12.07 -10.24 3.48
CA MET A 168 -10.72 -10.29 4.01
C MET A 168 -9.76 -9.81 2.93
N GLU A 169 -8.87 -8.90 3.28
CA GLU A 169 -7.79 -8.46 2.43
C GLU A 169 -6.52 -9.28 2.68
N PHE A 170 -5.81 -9.63 1.60
CA PHE A 170 -4.58 -10.41 1.68
C PHE A 170 -3.39 -9.56 1.24
N ASP A 171 -2.25 -9.75 1.87
CA ASP A 171 -0.98 -9.24 1.35
C ASP A 171 -0.42 -10.23 0.32
N SER A 172 -0.55 -9.90 -0.94
CA SER A 172 -0.02 -10.72 -2.05
C SER A 172 1.42 -10.39 -2.41
N GLY A 173 2.20 -9.81 -1.49
CA GLY A 173 3.64 -9.61 -1.70
C GLY A 173 4.02 -8.78 -2.94
N GLY A 174 3.23 -7.79 -3.31
CA GLY A 174 3.61 -6.78 -4.31
C GLY A 174 2.99 -6.91 -5.70
N TYR A 175 2.08 -7.85 -5.96
CA TYR A 175 1.33 -7.89 -7.22
C TYR A 175 -0.18 -7.79 -6.99
N HIS A 176 -0.68 -6.58 -6.86
CA HIS A 176 -2.12 -6.27 -6.74
C HIS A 176 -2.97 -6.63 -7.97
N TRP A 177 -2.36 -7.03 -9.08
CA TRP A 177 -3.03 -7.17 -10.37
C TRP A 177 -3.83 -8.44 -10.57
N ASN A 178 -3.54 -9.52 -9.84
CA ASN A 178 -4.22 -10.82 -10.03
C ASN A 178 -5.29 -11.14 -8.99
N VAL A 179 -5.50 -10.27 -8.03
CA VAL A 179 -6.43 -10.50 -6.92
C VAL A 179 -7.88 -10.21 -7.30
N TYR A 180 -8.08 -9.39 -8.33
CA TYR A 180 -9.42 -9.02 -8.82
C TYR A 180 -10.13 -10.07 -9.68
N SER A 181 -9.46 -11.15 -10.08
CA SER A 181 -10.03 -12.11 -11.01
C SER A 181 -10.92 -13.19 -10.40
N SER A 182 -11.03 -13.28 -9.07
CA SER A 182 -11.95 -14.21 -8.42
C SER A 182 -12.58 -13.63 -7.17
N ALA A 183 -13.67 -12.90 -7.33
CA ALA A 183 -14.50 -12.40 -6.23
C ALA A 183 -14.88 -13.51 -5.21
N SER A 184 -14.81 -14.77 -5.61
CA SER A 184 -15.13 -15.92 -4.78
C SER A 184 -14.13 -16.22 -3.65
N HIS A 185 -12.89 -15.72 -3.72
CA HIS A 185 -11.87 -16.03 -2.71
C HIS A 185 -11.82 -15.03 -1.55
N TYR A 186 -12.47 -13.88 -1.68
CA TYR A 186 -12.36 -12.75 -0.75
C TYR A 186 -13.66 -12.42 -0.03
N ALA A 187 -14.80 -12.80 -0.55
CA ALA A 187 -16.07 -12.58 0.12
C ALA A 187 -16.09 -13.38 1.44
N LEU A 188 -16.40 -12.71 2.54
CA LEU A 188 -16.83 -13.39 3.75
C LEU A 188 -18.04 -14.24 3.34
N GLY A 189 -18.09 -15.52 3.44
CA GLY A 189 -19.21 -16.36 3.01
C GLY A 189 -20.57 -15.82 3.47
N THR A 190 -21.65 -16.34 2.91
CA THR A 190 -23.05 -15.87 3.14
C THR A 190 -23.38 -15.66 4.62
N GLU A 191 -22.89 -16.54 5.49
CA GLU A 191 -23.15 -16.49 6.92
C GLU A 191 -22.48 -15.27 7.58
N SER A 192 -21.22 -15.01 7.25
CA SER A 192 -20.49 -13.83 7.71
C SER A 192 -21.07 -12.54 7.14
N ALA A 193 -21.44 -12.52 5.85
CA ALA A 193 -22.07 -11.35 5.24
C ALA A 193 -23.41 -11.01 5.93
N ARG A 194 -24.20 -12.02 6.29
CA ARG A 194 -25.43 -11.82 7.06
C ARG A 194 -25.11 -11.28 8.45
N ALA A 195 -24.13 -11.85 9.18
CA ALA A 195 -23.75 -11.40 10.50
C ALA A 195 -23.28 -9.94 10.48
N PHE A 196 -22.49 -9.53 9.47
CA PHE A 196 -22.09 -8.14 9.29
C PHE A 196 -23.26 -7.20 9.06
N ASN A 197 -24.22 -7.56 8.22
CA ASN A 197 -25.41 -6.74 7.96
C ASN A 197 -26.37 -6.69 9.16
N GLU A 198 -26.44 -7.74 9.96
CA GLU A 198 -27.21 -7.75 11.19
C GLU A 198 -26.54 -6.94 12.29
N TYR A 199 -25.20 -6.87 12.31
CA TYR A 199 -24.44 -6.12 13.29
C TYR A 199 -24.38 -4.61 12.95
N PHE A 200 -24.04 -4.27 11.70
CA PHE A 200 -23.88 -2.89 11.24
C PHE A 200 -25.17 -2.37 10.62
N ARG A 201 -26.19 -2.11 11.44
CA ARG A 201 -27.47 -1.55 10.99
C ARG A 201 -27.38 -0.03 10.87
N ILE A 202 -26.86 0.46 9.74
CA ILE A 202 -26.75 1.88 9.46
C ILE A 202 -27.97 2.29 8.64
N PRO A 203 -28.89 3.13 9.13
CA PRO A 203 -30.07 3.57 8.39
C PRO A 203 -29.69 4.28 7.10
N VAL A 204 -30.38 3.95 6.01
CA VAL A 204 -30.16 4.59 4.72
C VAL A 204 -30.62 6.05 4.77
N LEU A 205 -29.77 6.98 4.31
CA LEU A 205 -30.10 8.39 4.19
C LEU A 205 -31.29 8.60 3.22
N GLU A 206 -32.06 9.66 3.47
CA GLU A 206 -33.28 9.90 2.71
C GLU A 206 -33.03 10.18 1.23
N ASP A 207 -31.96 10.92 0.93
CA ASP A 207 -31.60 11.36 -0.41
C ASP A 207 -30.37 10.64 -0.99
N ASP A 208 -30.07 9.41 -0.52
CA ASP A 208 -28.98 8.63 -1.10
C ASP A 208 -29.48 7.87 -2.35
N TRP A 209 -28.89 8.23 -3.49
CA TRP A 209 -29.24 7.71 -4.80
C TRP A 209 -28.01 7.07 -5.45
N ILE A 210 -28.21 5.95 -6.11
CA ILE A 210 -27.22 5.31 -6.98
C ILE A 210 -27.63 5.46 -8.42
N GLN A 211 -26.64 5.71 -9.29
CA GLN A 211 -26.82 5.66 -10.73
C GLN A 211 -26.59 4.24 -11.21
N VAL A 212 -27.51 3.72 -11.96
CA VAL A 212 -27.39 2.41 -12.62
C VAL A 212 -27.41 2.61 -14.12
N VAL A 213 -26.37 2.14 -14.78
CA VAL A 213 -26.21 2.17 -16.23
C VAL A 213 -26.22 0.74 -16.73
N VAL A 214 -27.20 0.40 -17.55
CA VAL A 214 -27.27 -0.89 -18.26
C VAL A 214 -26.90 -0.64 -19.71
N ASP A 215 -25.81 -1.21 -20.17
CA ASP A 215 -25.36 -1.10 -21.56
C ASP A 215 -25.45 -2.43 -22.28
N LYS A 216 -26.40 -2.53 -23.21
CA LYS A 216 -26.57 -3.67 -24.10
C LYS A 216 -26.14 -3.39 -25.55
N ARG A 217 -25.41 -2.31 -25.75
CA ARG A 217 -24.87 -1.97 -27.09
C ARG A 217 -23.68 -2.88 -27.40
N LYS A 218 -23.85 -3.75 -28.38
CA LYS A 218 -22.78 -4.61 -28.89
C LYS A 218 -21.91 -3.78 -29.86
N SER A 219 -20.69 -3.45 -29.49
CA SER A 219 -19.72 -2.74 -30.33
C SER A 219 -18.36 -3.45 -30.25
N GLY A 220 -18.04 -4.27 -31.21
CA GLY A 220 -16.75 -4.94 -31.33
C GLY A 220 -16.47 -5.91 -30.18
N SER A 221 -15.51 -5.58 -29.32
CA SER A 221 -15.13 -6.37 -28.13
C SER A 221 -15.88 -5.95 -26.86
N THR A 222 -16.76 -4.97 -26.91
CA THR A 222 -17.53 -4.52 -25.73
C THR A 222 -18.60 -5.52 -25.40
N MET A 223 -18.58 -5.98 -24.17
CA MET A 223 -19.56 -6.91 -23.61
C MET A 223 -20.66 -6.11 -22.91
N GLU A 224 -21.81 -6.77 -22.75
CA GLU A 224 -22.93 -6.18 -21.99
C GLU A 224 -22.50 -5.90 -20.56
N SER A 225 -22.75 -4.71 -20.05
CA SER A 225 -22.38 -4.32 -18.69
C SER A 225 -23.55 -3.74 -17.90
N VAL A 226 -23.47 -3.90 -16.59
CA VAL A 226 -24.30 -3.18 -15.63
C VAL A 226 -23.34 -2.46 -14.70
N ASP A 227 -23.23 -1.15 -14.86
CA ASP A 227 -22.39 -0.31 -14.03
C ASP A 227 -23.24 0.39 -12.97
N VAL A 228 -22.77 0.34 -11.73
CA VAL A 228 -23.35 1.09 -10.63
C VAL A 228 -22.33 2.15 -10.23
N SER A 229 -22.65 3.39 -10.48
CA SER A 229 -21.80 4.51 -10.14
C SER A 229 -22.45 5.42 -9.12
N ASN A 230 -21.61 6.30 -8.55
CA ASN A 230 -22.01 7.19 -7.49
C ASN A 230 -23.08 8.19 -7.90
N SER A 231 -23.97 8.37 -7.02
CA SER A 231 -24.82 9.50 -6.64
C SER A 231 -25.28 10.51 -7.71
N ARG A 232 -26.52 10.86 -7.55
CA ARG A 232 -27.11 12.05 -8.15
C ARG A 232 -26.34 13.28 -7.69
N LYS A 233 -25.96 14.17 -8.61
CA LYS A 233 -25.27 15.41 -8.31
C LYS A 233 -26.00 16.21 -7.22
N GLY A 234 -25.31 16.43 -6.09
CA GLY A 234 -25.83 17.21 -4.95
C GLY A 234 -26.50 16.37 -3.85
N SER A 235 -26.61 15.04 -4.00
CA SER A 235 -27.02 14.17 -2.88
C SER A 235 -25.85 13.98 -1.92
N ASP A 236 -26.16 13.84 -0.63
CA ASP A 236 -25.19 13.44 0.37
C ASP A 236 -25.12 11.91 0.39
N VAL A 237 -23.97 11.37 0.13
CA VAL A 237 -23.80 9.94 -0.12
C VAL A 237 -22.96 9.31 0.97
N PHE A 238 -23.43 8.19 1.50
CA PHE A 238 -22.62 7.39 2.40
C PHE A 238 -21.89 6.28 1.63
N ARG A 239 -20.56 6.35 1.66
CA ARG A 239 -19.68 5.29 1.15
C ARG A 239 -18.66 4.96 2.23
N THR A 240 -18.61 3.70 2.64
CA THR A 240 -17.65 3.29 3.66
C THR A 240 -16.24 3.29 3.08
N SER A 241 -15.34 3.95 3.78
CA SER A 241 -13.90 3.71 3.71
C SER A 241 -13.51 3.01 4.99
N SER A 242 -12.97 1.82 4.90
CA SER A 242 -12.56 1.03 6.05
C SER A 242 -11.07 0.78 6.06
N VAL A 243 -10.52 0.63 7.25
CA VAL A 243 -9.13 0.23 7.48
C VAL A 243 -9.11 -0.93 8.46
N GLY A 244 -8.13 -1.81 8.33
CA GLY A 244 -8.00 -2.94 9.23
C GLY A 244 -6.64 -3.59 9.18
N VAL A 245 -6.37 -4.41 10.18
CA VAL A 245 -5.16 -5.22 10.30
C VAL A 245 -5.50 -6.55 10.97
N CYS A 246 -4.79 -7.60 10.57
CA CYS A 246 -4.90 -8.92 11.18
C CYS A 246 -3.72 -9.17 12.12
N PHE A 247 -4.02 -9.62 13.33
CA PHE A 247 -3.00 -9.98 14.31
C PHE A 247 -3.51 -11.08 15.24
N GLU A 248 -2.73 -12.14 15.45
CA GLU A 248 -3.02 -13.25 16.37
C GLU A 248 -4.44 -13.83 16.21
N GLY A 249 -4.88 -14.07 14.97
CA GLY A 249 -6.18 -14.68 14.69
C GLY A 249 -7.38 -13.73 14.81
N THR A 250 -7.16 -12.47 15.09
CA THR A 250 -8.19 -11.42 15.13
C THR A 250 -7.96 -10.41 14.02
N ALA A 251 -9.00 -10.13 13.24
CA ALA A 251 -9.03 -8.99 12.34
C ALA A 251 -9.61 -7.79 13.08
N TYR A 252 -8.79 -6.77 13.26
CA TYR A 252 -9.16 -5.47 13.83
C TYR A 252 -9.50 -4.53 12.69
N PHE A 253 -10.62 -3.84 12.76
CA PHE A 253 -11.02 -2.91 11.71
C PHE A 253 -11.96 -1.83 12.22
N THR A 254 -12.06 -0.75 11.46
CA THR A 254 -13.06 0.30 11.61
C THR A 254 -13.41 0.86 10.24
N PHE A 255 -14.44 1.70 10.15
CA PHE A 255 -14.88 2.31 8.89
C PHE A 255 -15.22 3.79 9.11
N SER A 256 -15.30 4.57 8.02
CA SER A 256 -15.75 5.95 8.10
C SER A 256 -17.26 6.02 8.33
N ALA A 257 -17.67 6.72 9.38
CA ALA A 257 -19.08 7.04 9.64
C ALA A 257 -19.48 8.40 9.03
N LEU A 258 -18.67 8.93 8.11
CA LEU A 258 -18.91 10.21 7.44
C LEU A 258 -19.44 9.99 6.03
N THR A 259 -20.37 10.82 5.61
CA THR A 259 -20.80 10.93 4.21
C THR A 259 -19.74 11.68 3.39
N GLU A 260 -19.90 11.71 2.06
CA GLU A 260 -19.02 12.48 1.18
C GLU A 260 -19.03 14.00 1.49
N GLN A 261 -20.09 14.52 2.07
CA GLN A 261 -20.16 15.92 2.52
C GLN A 261 -19.66 16.12 3.95
N GLY A 262 -19.21 15.06 4.62
CA GLY A 262 -18.69 15.11 5.99
C GLY A 262 -19.75 15.07 7.09
N ASN A 263 -21.00 14.72 6.77
CA ASN A 263 -22.04 14.53 7.77
C ASN A 263 -21.94 13.14 8.41
N LEU A 264 -22.26 13.05 9.70
CA LEU A 264 -22.28 11.77 10.40
C LEU A 264 -23.51 10.95 10.03
N VAL A 265 -23.31 9.65 9.76
CA VAL A 265 -24.41 8.69 9.67
C VAL A 265 -24.80 8.18 11.05
N ASP A 266 -26.04 7.72 11.19
CA ASP A 266 -26.54 7.16 12.45
C ASP A 266 -25.94 5.76 12.69
N THR A 267 -25.06 5.66 13.67
CA THR A 267 -24.43 4.42 14.13
C THR A 267 -25.00 3.89 15.45
N SER A 268 -26.10 4.47 15.94
CA SER A 268 -26.69 4.12 17.25
C SER A 268 -27.23 2.69 17.34
N LEU A 269 -27.53 2.08 16.21
CA LEU A 269 -28.02 0.69 16.15
C LEU A 269 -26.90 -0.35 16.10
N ILE A 270 -25.64 0.05 16.04
CA ILE A 270 -24.50 -0.85 16.12
C ILE A 270 -24.31 -1.29 17.57
N PRO A 271 -24.27 -2.59 17.87
CA PRO A 271 -24.01 -3.07 19.23
C PRO A 271 -22.68 -2.52 19.79
N GLY A 272 -22.70 -1.81 20.90
CA GLY A 272 -21.54 -1.11 21.47
C GLY A 272 -21.19 0.21 20.78
N GLY A 273 -21.95 0.64 19.77
CA GLY A 273 -21.77 1.92 19.07
C GLY A 273 -20.64 1.90 18.04
N TYR A 274 -20.28 3.10 17.57
CA TYR A 274 -19.16 3.28 16.66
C TYR A 274 -17.81 3.06 17.37
N GLY A 275 -16.91 2.30 16.73
CA GLY A 275 -15.64 1.95 17.38
C GLY A 275 -14.67 1.13 16.54
N LEU A 276 -13.70 0.55 17.24
CA LEU A 276 -12.85 -0.52 16.75
C LEU A 276 -13.61 -1.84 16.88
N TYR A 277 -13.63 -2.62 15.81
CA TYR A 277 -14.31 -3.91 15.75
C TYR A 277 -13.32 -5.04 15.64
N GLY A 278 -13.66 -6.20 16.23
CA GLY A 278 -12.92 -7.44 16.15
C GLY A 278 -13.70 -8.53 15.45
N TYR A 279 -13.01 -9.35 14.66
CA TYR A 279 -13.56 -10.49 13.96
C TYR A 279 -12.55 -11.64 13.98
N GLN A 280 -12.95 -12.81 14.47
CA GLN A 280 -12.07 -13.98 14.62
C GLN A 280 -11.94 -14.75 13.30
N TYR A 281 -10.71 -15.11 12.95
CA TYR A 281 -10.40 -15.96 11.81
C TYR A 281 -9.33 -17.00 12.18
N THR A 282 -9.26 -18.08 11.41
CA THR A 282 -8.18 -19.07 11.52
C THR A 282 -7.26 -18.96 10.30
N GLU A 283 -5.99 -19.33 10.46
CA GLU A 283 -5.01 -19.36 9.36
C GLU A 283 -5.46 -20.26 8.20
N GLN A 284 -6.27 -21.28 8.47
CA GLN A 284 -6.86 -22.15 7.45
C GLN A 284 -8.10 -21.55 6.77
N GLY A 285 -8.39 -20.26 7.02
CA GLY A 285 -9.53 -19.56 6.43
C GLY A 285 -10.88 -19.85 7.09
N GLY A 286 -10.90 -20.56 8.21
CA GLY A 286 -12.10 -20.71 9.05
C GLY A 286 -12.46 -19.35 9.65
N ARG A 287 -13.77 -19.05 9.72
CA ARG A 287 -14.28 -17.76 10.19
C ARG A 287 -15.41 -18.03 11.18
N ASP A 288 -15.42 -17.28 12.28
CA ASP A 288 -16.53 -17.32 13.22
C ASP A 288 -17.44 -16.11 12.99
N ALA A 289 -18.53 -16.34 12.27
CA ALA A 289 -19.51 -15.30 11.97
C ALA A 289 -20.09 -14.61 13.20
N ASN A 290 -20.09 -15.28 14.36
CA ASN A 290 -20.64 -14.77 15.61
C ASN A 290 -19.59 -14.05 16.48
N SER A 291 -18.33 -14.02 16.07
CA SER A 291 -17.24 -13.38 16.82
C SER A 291 -17.19 -11.87 16.68
N LEU A 292 -17.99 -11.30 15.77
CA LEU A 292 -18.00 -9.86 15.53
C LEU A 292 -18.43 -9.10 16.77
N THR A 293 -17.56 -8.19 17.22
CA THR A 293 -17.78 -7.41 18.44
C THR A 293 -17.16 -6.03 18.37
N THR A 294 -17.72 -5.06 19.09
CA THR A 294 -17.10 -3.75 19.34
C THR A 294 -16.10 -3.88 20.49
N LEU A 295 -14.84 -3.60 20.23
CA LEU A 295 -13.72 -3.74 21.17
C LEU A 295 -13.52 -2.50 22.03
N CYS A 296 -13.53 -1.32 21.39
CA CYS A 296 -13.51 -0.05 22.09
C CYS A 296 -14.24 1.02 21.27
N SER A 297 -14.72 2.06 21.93
CA SER A 297 -15.40 3.18 21.28
C SER A 297 -14.39 4.12 20.62
N LEU A 298 -14.69 4.59 19.40
CA LEU A 298 -13.96 5.63 18.69
C LEU A 298 -14.89 6.83 18.44
N ASP A 299 -14.32 8.00 18.23
CA ASP A 299 -15.08 9.19 17.83
C ASP A 299 -15.41 9.09 16.33
N PRO A 300 -16.69 9.05 15.93
CA PRO A 300 -17.09 8.88 14.54
C PRO A 300 -16.75 10.07 13.63
N SER A 301 -16.35 11.19 14.20
CA SER A 301 -15.92 12.38 13.44
C SER A 301 -14.50 12.25 12.86
N TYR A 302 -13.77 11.20 13.20
CA TYR A 302 -12.46 10.88 12.63
C TYR A 302 -12.62 9.90 11.47
N ALA A 303 -12.27 10.32 10.26
CA ALA A 303 -12.23 9.43 9.10
C ALA A 303 -11.01 8.50 9.20
N PRO A 304 -11.18 7.18 9.14
CA PRO A 304 -10.06 6.24 9.15
C PRO A 304 -9.19 6.42 7.91
N TYR A 305 -7.87 6.29 8.10
CA TYR A 305 -6.89 6.44 7.04
C TYR A 305 -6.02 5.19 6.86
N ASP A 306 -5.51 4.63 7.97
CA ASP A 306 -4.68 3.42 7.98
C ASP A 306 -4.66 2.77 9.36
N MET A 307 -4.22 1.52 9.43
CA MET A 307 -4.12 0.76 10.67
C MET A 307 -2.98 -0.24 10.59
N THR A 308 -2.17 -0.31 11.63
CA THR A 308 -1.08 -1.28 11.75
C THR A 308 -0.85 -1.70 13.20
N VAL A 309 -0.02 -2.71 13.42
CA VAL A 309 0.30 -3.21 14.78
C VAL A 309 1.77 -2.98 15.10
N ASP A 310 2.03 -2.34 16.23
CA ASP A 310 3.32 -2.40 16.92
C ASP A 310 3.40 -3.71 17.69
N LYS A 311 3.98 -4.73 17.07
CA LYS A 311 4.05 -6.09 17.61
C LYS A 311 4.84 -6.17 18.91
N GLU A 312 5.87 -5.33 19.06
CA GLU A 312 6.75 -5.31 20.24
C GLU A 312 6.00 -4.85 21.49
N ASN A 313 5.23 -3.78 21.37
CA ASN A 313 4.48 -3.20 22.50
C ASN A 313 3.04 -3.69 22.57
N ARG A 314 2.61 -4.57 21.64
CA ARG A 314 1.23 -5.05 21.51
C ARG A 314 0.21 -3.91 21.45
N ASN A 315 0.52 -2.91 20.64
CA ASN A 315 -0.33 -1.75 20.42
C ASN A 315 -0.88 -1.73 18.98
N LEU A 316 -2.14 -1.41 18.85
CA LEU A 316 -2.74 -1.06 17.57
C LEU A 316 -2.51 0.43 17.31
N LEU A 317 -1.99 0.75 16.15
CA LEU A 317 -1.74 2.10 15.67
C LEU A 317 -2.83 2.46 14.64
N TYR A 318 -3.76 3.28 15.05
CA TYR A 318 -4.86 3.75 14.22
C TYR A 318 -4.62 5.16 13.73
N PHE A 319 -4.53 5.33 12.42
CA PHE A 319 -4.36 6.62 11.76
C PHE A 319 -5.69 7.12 11.23
N SER A 320 -5.98 8.38 11.51
CA SER A 320 -7.26 9.00 11.13
C SER A 320 -7.09 10.46 10.73
N VAL A 321 -8.10 11.02 10.06
CA VAL A 321 -8.14 12.40 9.61
C VAL A 321 -9.37 13.09 10.19
N LYS A 322 -9.19 14.31 10.72
CA LYS A 322 -10.26 15.18 11.19
C LYS A 322 -9.89 16.65 10.96
N ASP A 323 -10.80 17.43 10.41
CA ASP A 323 -10.64 18.87 10.19
C ASP A 323 -9.31 19.22 9.46
N GLY A 324 -8.94 18.42 8.46
CA GLY A 324 -7.70 18.60 7.71
C GLY A 324 -6.42 18.34 8.52
N ASN A 325 -6.49 17.58 9.61
CA ASN A 325 -5.33 17.17 10.40
C ASN A 325 -5.28 15.63 10.46
N ARG A 326 -4.07 15.07 10.54
CA ARG A 326 -3.86 13.63 10.74
C ARG A 326 -3.53 13.32 12.18
N TYR A 327 -4.15 12.29 12.70
CA TYR A 327 -3.98 11.82 14.06
C TYR A 327 -3.48 10.38 14.08
N LEU A 328 -2.71 10.06 15.10
CA LEU A 328 -2.38 8.71 15.51
C LEU A 328 -3.06 8.44 16.85
N THR A 329 -3.83 7.36 16.92
CA THR A 329 -4.38 6.81 18.16
C THR A 329 -3.71 5.48 18.43
N VAL A 330 -3.12 5.35 19.62
CA VAL A 330 -2.49 4.13 20.13
C VAL A 330 -3.48 3.41 21.03
N ILE A 331 -3.80 2.16 20.71
CA ILE A 331 -4.77 1.33 21.45
C ILE A 331 -4.03 0.08 21.94
N SER A 332 -4.11 -0.21 23.22
CA SER A 332 -3.56 -1.45 23.77
C SER A 332 -4.33 -2.66 23.26
N LEU A 333 -3.65 -3.65 22.68
CA LEU A 333 -4.27 -4.92 22.28
C LEU A 333 -4.62 -5.83 23.47
N ASP A 334 -4.00 -5.59 24.64
CA ASP A 334 -4.26 -6.40 25.84
C ASP A 334 -5.49 -5.90 26.62
N THR A 335 -5.72 -4.58 26.65
CA THR A 335 -6.84 -3.98 27.43
C THR A 335 -7.92 -3.36 26.56
N MET A 336 -7.68 -3.18 25.27
CA MET A 336 -8.53 -2.43 24.33
C MET A 336 -8.79 -0.97 24.78
N GLU A 337 -7.87 -0.39 25.55
CA GLU A 337 -7.93 1.00 25.99
C GLU A 337 -7.13 1.89 25.06
N ILE A 338 -7.64 3.10 24.81
CA ILE A 338 -6.90 4.15 24.11
C ILE A 338 -5.83 4.68 25.07
N LEU A 339 -4.57 4.45 24.74
CA LEU A 339 -3.42 4.89 25.52
C LEU A 339 -3.00 6.33 25.16
N GLN A 340 -3.16 6.71 23.90
CA GLN A 340 -2.73 8.01 23.39
C GLN A 340 -3.52 8.38 22.14
N THR A 341 -3.80 9.68 21.95
CA THR A 341 -4.19 10.27 20.67
C THR A 341 -3.37 11.54 20.46
N VAL A 342 -2.60 11.58 19.39
CA VAL A 342 -1.75 12.73 19.03
C VAL A 342 -2.00 13.16 17.59
N ARG A 343 -1.89 14.47 17.35
CA ARG A 343 -1.95 15.05 16.02
C ARG A 343 -0.56 15.01 15.39
N ILE A 344 -0.38 14.20 14.35
CA ILE A 344 0.93 13.94 13.71
C ILE A 344 1.22 14.86 12.51
N LEU A 345 0.18 15.38 11.85
CA LEU A 345 0.30 16.37 10.78
C LEU A 345 -0.84 17.38 10.88
N GLU A 346 -0.56 18.62 10.52
CA GLU A 346 -1.51 19.73 10.56
C GLU A 346 -1.75 20.34 9.18
N ASN A 347 -2.93 20.98 9.01
CA ASN A 347 -3.25 21.78 7.85
C ASN A 347 -3.05 21.05 6.52
N LEU A 348 -3.49 19.79 6.47
CA LEU A 348 -3.44 18.98 5.25
C LEU A 348 -4.29 19.64 4.17
N LYS A 349 -3.67 19.92 3.05
CA LYS A 349 -4.32 20.31 1.80
C LYS A 349 -4.30 19.13 0.84
N ASP A 350 -4.95 19.29 -0.29
CA ASP A 350 -4.83 18.34 -1.39
C ASP A 350 -3.36 18.12 -1.73
N GLY A 351 -2.98 16.87 -1.95
CA GLY A 351 -1.61 16.47 -2.27
C GLY A 351 -1.22 15.14 -1.63
N TRP A 352 -0.02 14.70 -1.96
CA TRP A 352 0.53 13.45 -1.44
C TRP A 352 0.78 13.55 0.07
N GLN A 353 0.34 12.52 0.77
CA GLN A 353 0.55 12.37 2.21
C GLN A 353 0.64 10.88 2.56
N PHE A 354 1.57 10.56 3.42
CA PHE A 354 1.78 9.18 3.89
C PHE A 354 2.50 9.18 5.25
N HIS A 355 2.68 8.00 5.81
CA HIS A 355 3.54 7.79 6.98
C HIS A 355 4.40 6.54 6.80
N LYS A 356 5.49 6.49 7.53
CA LYS A 356 6.40 5.34 7.63
C LYS A 356 6.67 5.06 9.11
N LEU A 357 6.42 3.83 9.51
CA LEU A 357 6.81 3.35 10.83
C LEU A 357 8.22 2.77 10.71
N LEU A 358 9.13 3.30 11.49
CA LEU A 358 10.49 2.78 11.70
C LEU A 358 10.50 2.01 13.04
N ASP A 359 11.60 1.33 13.38
CA ASP A 359 11.68 0.54 14.60
C ASP A 359 11.29 1.36 15.84
N ASN A 360 11.87 2.55 15.99
CA ASN A 360 11.67 3.43 17.15
C ASN A 360 11.04 4.78 16.82
N SER A 361 10.53 4.98 15.61
CA SER A 361 9.95 6.26 15.24
C SER A 361 8.89 6.16 14.17
N LEU A 362 8.07 7.19 14.09
CA LEU A 362 7.08 7.41 13.05
C LEU A 362 7.47 8.68 12.28
N VAL A 363 7.57 8.56 10.98
CA VAL A 363 7.74 9.69 10.06
C VAL A 363 6.44 9.92 9.33
N ALA A 364 5.87 11.09 9.45
CA ALA A 364 4.68 11.50 8.72
C ALA A 364 5.06 12.59 7.71
N VAL A 365 4.62 12.46 6.47
CA VAL A 365 4.97 13.33 5.35
C VAL A 365 3.72 13.86 4.68
N SER A 366 3.73 15.15 4.37
CA SER A 366 2.70 15.80 3.57
C SER A 366 3.30 16.89 2.71
N GLU A 367 2.82 17.02 1.48
CA GLU A 367 3.26 18.07 0.56
C GLU A 367 3.03 19.48 1.11
N SER A 368 1.96 19.67 1.89
CA SER A 368 1.60 20.98 2.49
C SER A 368 2.21 21.22 3.87
N ALA A 369 2.46 20.16 4.66
CA ALA A 369 2.91 20.26 6.05
C ALA A 369 4.41 19.91 6.23
N GLY A 370 5.05 19.34 5.20
CA GLY A 370 6.43 18.88 5.28
C GLY A 370 6.57 17.51 5.94
N VAL A 371 7.65 17.33 6.68
CA VAL A 371 8.02 16.09 7.36
C VAL A 371 7.92 16.28 8.87
N SER A 372 7.26 15.36 9.56
CA SER A 372 7.13 15.35 11.02
C SER A 372 7.63 14.01 11.57
N VAL A 373 8.44 14.06 12.64
CA VAL A 373 9.02 12.86 13.27
C VAL A 373 8.56 12.75 14.72
N TRP A 374 8.17 11.54 15.07
CA TRP A 374 7.68 11.15 16.38
C TRP A 374 8.46 9.93 16.86
N GLU A 375 9.11 10.01 18.00
CA GLU A 375 9.89 8.90 18.58
C GLU A 375 9.04 8.10 19.55
N LYS A 376 9.15 6.76 19.46
CA LYS A 376 8.44 5.80 20.30
C LYS A 376 9.19 5.60 21.63
N ASP A 377 8.52 5.75 22.76
CA ASP A 377 9.05 5.42 24.07
C ASP A 377 8.97 3.89 24.36
N GLY A 378 9.55 3.46 25.49
CA GLY A 378 9.56 2.04 25.88
C GLY A 378 8.17 1.43 26.18
N ARG A 379 7.09 2.20 26.11
CA ARG A 379 5.69 1.75 26.22
C ARG A 379 4.97 1.77 24.87
N GLY A 380 5.68 2.11 23.78
CA GLY A 380 5.10 2.24 22.47
C GLY A 380 4.28 3.53 22.27
N LEU A 381 4.50 4.56 23.12
CA LEU A 381 3.84 5.85 22.98
C LEU A 381 4.74 6.82 22.22
N PHE A 382 4.16 7.67 21.39
CA PHE A 382 4.88 8.56 20.49
C PHE A 382 5.03 9.96 21.05
N GLN A 383 6.26 10.47 21.02
CA GLN A 383 6.62 11.81 21.45
C GLN A 383 7.16 12.60 20.26
N TYR A 384 6.67 13.83 20.11
CA TYR A 384 7.13 14.75 19.08
C TYR A 384 8.64 15.02 19.17
N ARG A 385 9.33 15.03 18.02
CA ARG A 385 10.77 15.35 17.91
C ARG A 385 11.03 16.54 17.01
N LEU A 386 10.57 16.50 15.78
CA LEU A 386 10.80 17.60 14.84
C LEU A 386 9.69 17.70 13.80
N THR A 387 9.57 18.89 13.23
CA THR A 387 8.84 19.14 11.98
C THR A 387 9.71 20.04 11.10
N ALA A 388 9.83 19.69 9.84
CA ALA A 388 10.59 20.43 8.85
C ALA A 388 9.79 20.59 7.56
N ALA A 389 9.82 21.78 6.96
CA ALA A 389 9.30 21.97 5.61
C ALA A 389 10.17 21.21 4.61
N MET A 390 9.56 20.66 3.57
CA MET A 390 10.30 20.12 2.43
C MET A 390 11.00 21.26 1.70
N GLY A 391 12.24 21.02 1.24
CA GLY A 391 13.05 22.03 0.58
C GLY A 391 12.91 22.04 -0.93
N GLY A 392 13.02 23.22 -1.52
CA GLY A 392 13.20 23.37 -2.97
C GLY A 392 12.15 22.71 -3.84
N GLU A 393 12.59 21.88 -4.79
CA GLU A 393 11.75 21.14 -5.74
C GLU A 393 11.35 19.74 -5.21
N GLU A 394 11.67 19.42 -3.98
CA GLU A 394 11.34 18.14 -3.37
C GLU A 394 9.83 18.00 -3.20
N LYS A 395 9.29 16.85 -3.58
CA LYS A 395 7.85 16.53 -3.49
C LYS A 395 7.63 15.33 -2.59
N ALA A 396 6.55 15.34 -1.84
CA ALA A 396 6.17 14.21 -0.98
C ALA A 396 6.10 12.88 -1.75
N ALA A 397 5.64 12.90 -2.98
CA ALA A 397 5.60 11.73 -3.85
C ALA A 397 6.97 11.06 -4.04
N TYR A 398 8.05 11.83 -4.08
CA TYR A 398 9.40 11.28 -4.22
C TYR A 398 9.87 10.59 -2.92
N LEU A 399 9.43 11.09 -1.76
CA LEU A 399 9.79 10.52 -0.47
C LEU A 399 9.10 9.17 -0.20
N TYR A 400 8.00 8.86 -0.89
CA TYR A 400 7.17 7.68 -0.62
C TYR A 400 7.96 6.36 -0.66
N ASP A 401 8.80 6.16 -1.69
CA ASP A 401 9.61 4.95 -1.87
C ASP A 401 11.01 5.05 -1.23
N GLY A 402 11.25 6.08 -0.41
CA GLY A 402 12.53 6.31 0.27
C GLY A 402 12.79 5.30 1.39
N ALA A 403 14.08 5.11 1.68
CA ALA A 403 14.59 4.51 2.91
C ALA A 403 14.83 5.60 3.95
N TYR A 404 14.52 5.33 5.21
CA TYR A 404 14.50 6.31 6.29
C TYR A 404 15.36 5.88 7.46
N ALA A 405 16.11 6.82 8.06
CA ALA A 405 16.79 6.64 9.33
C ALA A 405 16.69 7.89 10.19
N PHE A 406 16.46 7.71 11.48
CA PHE A 406 16.40 8.78 12.47
C PHE A 406 17.34 8.50 13.64
N ASP A 407 18.20 9.46 14.02
CA ASP A 407 19.19 9.33 15.09
C ASP A 407 18.79 10.02 16.42
N GLY A 408 17.55 10.49 16.51
CA GLY A 408 17.03 11.28 17.64
C GLY A 408 17.04 12.80 17.40
N GLN A 409 17.79 13.27 16.41
CA GLN A 409 17.91 14.69 16.05
C GLN A 409 17.76 14.94 14.54
N ARG A 410 18.31 14.04 13.72
CA ARG A 410 18.34 14.14 12.26
C ARG A 410 17.54 13.02 11.62
N LEU A 411 16.73 13.36 10.67
CA LEU A 411 16.07 12.40 9.79
C LEU A 411 16.77 12.41 8.43
N ALA A 412 17.31 11.27 8.02
CA ALA A 412 17.74 11.04 6.64
C ALA A 412 16.67 10.34 5.85
N VAL A 413 16.46 10.77 4.62
CA VAL A 413 15.63 10.11 3.63
C VAL A 413 16.47 9.88 2.38
N VAL A 414 16.61 8.63 1.98
CA VAL A 414 17.39 8.23 0.80
C VAL A 414 16.47 7.63 -0.24
N GLN A 415 16.50 8.19 -1.44
CA GLN A 415 15.61 7.83 -2.52
C GLN A 415 16.39 7.37 -3.73
N ARG A 416 15.86 6.42 -4.48
CA ARG A 416 16.40 6.08 -5.80
C ARG A 416 16.19 7.26 -6.75
N LYS A 417 17.23 7.63 -7.49
CA LYS A 417 17.11 8.59 -8.58
C LYS A 417 16.67 7.84 -9.84
N GLU A 418 15.52 8.22 -10.34
CA GLU A 418 14.99 7.68 -11.61
C GLU A 418 15.53 8.49 -12.79
N GLU A 419 16.09 7.81 -13.78
CA GLU A 419 16.42 8.39 -15.07
C GLU A 419 15.65 7.68 -16.19
N GLN A 420 15.17 8.47 -17.13
CA GLN A 420 14.49 7.95 -18.29
C GLN A 420 15.53 7.75 -19.40
N THR A 421 15.75 6.52 -19.83
CA THR A 421 16.64 6.22 -20.94
C THR A 421 16.02 6.66 -22.28
N GLU A 422 16.84 6.80 -23.32
CA GLU A 422 16.37 7.12 -24.69
C GLU A 422 15.33 6.12 -25.22
N THR A 423 15.34 4.89 -24.68
CA THR A 423 14.39 3.84 -25.04
C THR A 423 13.10 3.88 -24.20
N GLY A 424 12.96 4.84 -23.28
CA GLY A 424 11.79 4.99 -22.43
C GLY A 424 11.76 4.07 -21.20
N TYR A 425 12.77 3.23 -20.98
CA TYR A 425 12.89 2.44 -19.76
C TYR A 425 13.39 3.30 -18.61
N LYS A 426 12.84 3.10 -17.42
CA LYS A 426 13.31 3.73 -16.19
C LYS A 426 14.53 2.97 -15.68
N GLN A 427 15.60 3.70 -15.35
CA GLN A 427 16.81 3.15 -14.77
C GLN A 427 17.16 3.92 -13.50
N PHE A 428 17.56 3.22 -12.46
CA PHE A 428 17.95 3.81 -11.18
C PHE A 428 19.44 3.55 -10.93
N CYS A 429 20.31 4.41 -11.44
CA CYS A 429 21.76 4.28 -11.22
C CYS A 429 22.28 5.20 -10.14
N GLY A 430 21.44 6.00 -9.53
CA GLY A 430 21.79 6.95 -8.50
C GLY A 430 20.77 7.01 -7.38
N PHE A 431 21.08 7.82 -6.39
CA PHE A 431 20.18 8.11 -5.29
C PHE A 431 20.26 9.58 -4.87
N ARG A 432 19.28 10.03 -4.13
CA ARG A 432 19.23 11.35 -3.50
C ARG A 432 19.15 11.18 -2.01
N VAL A 433 19.80 12.07 -1.28
CA VAL A 433 19.78 12.12 0.17
C VAL A 433 19.24 13.46 0.61
N SER A 434 18.21 13.42 1.46
CA SER A 434 17.66 14.59 2.14
C SER A 434 17.87 14.41 3.64
N VAL A 435 18.39 15.45 4.31
CA VAL A 435 18.53 15.47 5.77
C VAL A 435 17.70 16.61 6.34
N TYR A 436 16.89 16.27 7.33
CA TYR A 436 16.01 17.18 8.05
C TYR A 436 16.38 17.23 9.52
N THR A 437 16.28 18.43 10.10
CA THR A 437 16.43 18.69 11.55
C THR A 437 15.28 19.57 12.03
N GLY A 438 15.28 19.90 13.33
CA GLY A 438 14.34 20.90 13.86
C GLY A 438 14.51 22.31 13.25
N GLU A 439 15.61 22.58 12.56
CA GLU A 439 15.86 23.83 11.84
C GLU A 439 15.32 23.82 10.41
N GLY A 440 14.93 22.64 9.89
CA GLY A 440 14.37 22.49 8.56
C GLY A 440 15.11 21.45 7.70
N HIS A 441 15.02 21.59 6.38
CA HIS A 441 15.74 20.79 5.39
C HIS A 441 17.16 21.32 5.29
N VAL A 442 18.14 20.65 5.91
CA VAL A 442 19.51 21.15 6.09
C VAL A 442 20.49 20.66 5.03
N TYR A 443 20.16 19.57 4.34
CA TYR A 443 20.98 19.04 3.25
C TYR A 443 20.14 18.31 2.18
N TRP A 444 20.52 18.51 0.93
CA TRP A 444 20.00 17.79 -0.23
C TRP A 444 21.12 17.53 -1.23
N GLY A 445 21.43 16.26 -1.45
CA GLY A 445 22.49 15.84 -2.36
C GLY A 445 22.02 14.75 -3.33
N GLU A 446 22.66 14.72 -4.49
CA GLU A 446 22.46 13.72 -5.53
C GLU A 446 23.75 12.95 -5.77
N TYR A 447 23.63 11.63 -5.89
CA TYR A 447 24.74 10.70 -6.02
C TYR A 447 24.51 9.79 -7.22
N ILE A 448 25.43 9.84 -8.18
CA ILE A 448 25.40 9.03 -9.40
C ILE A 448 26.48 7.96 -9.31
N SER A 449 26.12 6.71 -9.46
CA SER A 449 27.07 5.60 -9.41
C SER A 449 27.90 5.51 -10.69
N SER A 450 29.14 5.03 -10.58
CA SER A 450 29.98 4.74 -11.73
C SER A 450 29.39 3.69 -12.68
N LEU A 451 28.40 2.93 -12.21
CA LEU A 451 27.67 1.95 -13.03
C LEU A 451 26.79 2.58 -14.12
N GLU A 452 26.41 3.86 -13.98
CA GLU A 452 25.61 4.58 -14.98
C GLU A 452 26.31 4.71 -16.33
N THR A 453 27.65 4.86 -16.30
CA THR A 453 28.45 5.03 -17.52
C THR A 453 28.78 3.73 -18.22
N LEU A 454 28.47 2.57 -17.61
CA LEU A 454 28.77 1.26 -18.13
C LEU A 454 27.65 0.80 -19.08
N THR A 455 27.90 0.94 -20.39
CA THR A 455 26.94 0.57 -21.44
C THR A 455 27.09 -0.86 -21.94
N GLU A 456 28.19 -1.54 -21.57
CA GLU A 456 28.50 -2.89 -22.00
C GLU A 456 27.93 -3.94 -21.04
N TRP A 457 27.51 -5.10 -21.59
CA TRP A 457 27.09 -6.22 -20.75
C TRP A 457 28.24 -6.63 -19.79
N PRO A 458 27.99 -6.92 -18.49
CA PRO A 458 26.68 -7.12 -17.82
C PRO A 458 26.00 -5.83 -17.31
N HIS A 459 26.53 -4.67 -17.61
CA HIS A 459 26.15 -3.37 -17.04
C HIS A 459 25.01 -2.66 -17.79
N SER A 460 24.63 -3.16 -18.99
CA SER A 460 23.64 -2.53 -19.85
C SER A 460 22.26 -2.28 -19.21
N TYR A 461 21.99 -2.89 -18.07
CA TYR A 461 20.80 -2.67 -17.24
C TYR A 461 21.18 -2.77 -15.78
N CYS A 462 21.90 -1.80 -15.27
CA CYS A 462 22.20 -1.73 -13.84
C CYS A 462 21.19 -0.83 -13.15
N SER A 463 20.53 -1.33 -12.13
CA SER A 463 19.52 -0.60 -11.37
C SER A 463 19.77 -0.75 -9.88
N LEU A 464 19.69 0.36 -9.15
CA LEU A 464 19.66 0.38 -7.69
C LEU A 464 18.28 -0.08 -7.24
N GLU A 465 18.19 -1.29 -6.67
CA GLU A 465 16.93 -1.89 -6.30
C GLU A 465 16.66 -1.82 -4.79
N GLN A 466 17.70 -1.84 -3.99
CA GLN A 466 17.56 -1.86 -2.54
C GLN A 466 18.50 -0.85 -1.88
N ILE A 467 17.96 -0.09 -0.95
CA ILE A 467 18.67 0.87 -0.10
C ILE A 467 18.35 0.52 1.34
N ASN A 468 19.38 0.25 2.14
CA ASN A 468 19.28 0.26 3.59
C ASN A 468 20.04 1.48 4.11
N VAL A 469 19.49 2.14 5.11
CA VAL A 469 20.06 3.37 5.67
C VAL A 469 20.09 3.29 7.20
N SER A 470 21.17 3.77 7.79
CA SER A 470 21.33 3.85 9.25
C SER A 470 22.26 5.00 9.61
N TRP A 471 22.14 5.51 10.84
CA TRP A 471 23.13 6.39 11.44
C TRP A 471 24.12 5.58 12.27
N GLU A 472 25.39 6.06 12.36
CA GLU A 472 26.40 5.47 13.26
C GLU A 472 26.00 5.56 14.73
#